data_10727780718af14296ff768234813180
#
_entry.id   10727780718af14296ff768234813180
#
_cell.length_a   1.000
_cell.length_b   1.000
_cell.length_c   1.000
_cell.angle_alpha   90.00
_cell.angle_beta   90.00
_cell.angle_gamma   90.00
#
_symmetry.space_group_name_H-M   'P 1'
#
loop_
_entity.id
_entity.type
_entity.pdbx_description
1 polymer ?
#
loop_
_entity_poly.entity_id
_entity_poly.type
_entity_poly.pdbx_seq_one_letter_code
_entity_poly.pdbx_strand_id
1 'polypeptide(L)'
;MKALAALPLARRLVRRHEAHKGDSGKVLLIGGAPTMAGALLLAGRAALYSGAGYTVLLMLDEASAHVVPEQPELMVHAAARYPDPAQALVSIAPDVVAIGPGLGLDEVAQRWLEAALAWDGRLVIDADALTLLATHPHLLDALRQHPQPAALTPHPGEAARLLNTTNHAIQADRAQALQALVAHTDCIVVLKGQHSLVGAPGQEPQVCGQGNPGMAVGGMGDVLTGCLAALAAQGLRHHLTLFEATCLAVQAHALAADRLVAQGVGPVGLTPMEVAVEIRRVINS
;
A
#
# COMPACT_ATOMS: atom_id res chain seq x y z
N MET A 1 16.37 -17.23 0.34
CA MET A 1 15.01 -16.63 0.42
C MET A 1 13.98 -17.74 0.30
N LYS A 2 12.95 -17.68 1.12
CA LYS A 2 11.83 -18.63 1.12
C LYS A 2 10.79 -18.25 0.07
N ALA A 3 10.13 -19.22 -0.55
CA ALA A 3 8.99 -18.94 -1.41
C ALA A 3 7.82 -18.35 -0.59
N LEU A 4 7.19 -17.30 -1.11
CA LEU A 4 6.03 -16.67 -0.49
C LEU A 4 4.83 -17.62 -0.56
N ALA A 5 4.24 -17.94 0.59
CA ALA A 5 3.10 -18.87 0.72
C ALA A 5 2.10 -18.36 1.77
N ALA A 6 1.58 -17.14 1.54
CA ALA A 6 0.73 -16.43 2.49
C ALA A 6 -0.78 -16.60 2.27
N LEU A 7 -1.24 -17.13 1.12
CA LEU A 7 -2.67 -17.30 0.82
C LEU A 7 -3.48 -18.03 1.91
N PRO A 8 -2.96 -19.07 2.60
CA PRO A 8 -3.71 -19.71 3.68
C PRO A 8 -4.09 -18.75 4.82
N LEU A 9 -3.38 -17.61 4.97
CA LEU A 9 -3.71 -16.58 5.96
C LEU A 9 -5.05 -15.91 5.69
N ALA A 10 -5.53 -15.91 4.44
CA ALA A 10 -6.84 -15.37 4.08
C ALA A 10 -7.98 -16.05 4.84
N ARG A 11 -7.82 -17.30 5.25
CA ARG A 11 -8.81 -18.03 6.07
C ARG A 11 -9.06 -17.38 7.43
N ARG A 12 -8.15 -16.58 7.95
CA ARG A 12 -8.34 -15.81 9.18
C ARG A 12 -9.28 -14.63 8.99
N LEU A 13 -9.50 -14.16 7.74
CA LEU A 13 -10.32 -13.01 7.40
C LEU A 13 -11.80 -13.35 7.18
N VAL A 14 -12.21 -14.60 7.44
CA VAL A 14 -13.61 -15.03 7.27
C VAL A 14 -14.51 -14.24 8.20
N ARG A 15 -15.53 -13.60 7.62
CA ARG A 15 -16.52 -12.80 8.36
C ARG A 15 -17.53 -13.70 9.04
N ARG A 16 -17.83 -13.42 10.31
CA ARG A 16 -18.91 -14.07 11.06
C ARG A 16 -20.26 -13.53 10.60
N HIS A 17 -21.34 -14.25 10.85
CA HIS A 17 -22.69 -13.82 10.48
C HIS A 17 -23.10 -12.49 11.13
N GLU A 18 -22.67 -12.27 12.37
CA GLU A 18 -22.93 -11.06 13.15
C GLU A 18 -21.89 -9.95 12.94
N ALA A 19 -20.96 -10.12 12.00
CA ALA A 19 -19.89 -9.15 11.77
C ALA A 19 -20.45 -7.80 11.31
N HIS A 20 -19.90 -6.72 11.86
CA HIS A 20 -20.19 -5.35 11.45
C HIS A 20 -18.98 -4.71 10.76
N LYS A 21 -19.21 -3.56 10.12
CA LYS A 21 -18.18 -2.88 9.32
C LYS A 21 -16.90 -2.53 10.11
N GLY A 22 -17.00 -2.27 11.42
CA GLY A 22 -15.85 -2.00 12.28
C GLY A 22 -14.91 -3.20 12.47
N ASP A 23 -15.41 -4.44 12.31
CA ASP A 23 -14.59 -5.65 12.44
C ASP A 23 -13.62 -5.82 11.26
N SER A 24 -13.87 -5.16 10.16
CA SER A 24 -13.03 -5.18 8.95
C SER A 24 -12.09 -3.97 8.86
N GLY A 25 -12.05 -3.11 9.90
CA GLY A 25 -11.14 -2.00 10.03
C GLY A 25 -11.45 -0.78 9.15
N LYS A 26 -10.87 0.35 9.53
CA LYS A 26 -10.95 1.62 8.80
C LYS A 26 -9.59 1.98 8.21
N VAL A 27 -9.56 2.13 6.90
CA VAL A 27 -8.36 2.57 6.16
C VAL A 27 -8.51 4.04 5.78
N LEU A 28 -7.49 4.83 6.04
CA LEU A 28 -7.31 6.15 5.49
C LEU A 28 -6.20 6.12 4.44
N LEU A 29 -6.53 6.54 3.21
CA LEU A 29 -5.53 6.70 2.15
C LEU A 29 -5.35 8.19 1.87
N ILE A 30 -4.10 8.66 1.82
CA ILE A 30 -3.72 10.07 1.67
C ILE A 30 -2.91 10.24 0.39
N GLY A 31 -3.35 11.11 -0.50
CA GLY A 31 -2.69 11.36 -1.78
C GLY A 31 -3.57 12.12 -2.77
N GLY A 32 -3.43 11.84 -4.07
CA GLY A 32 -4.27 12.44 -5.10
C GLY A 32 -4.10 13.96 -5.21
N ALA A 33 -2.87 14.43 -5.32
CA ALA A 33 -2.55 15.82 -5.67
C ALA A 33 -3.07 16.17 -7.08
N PRO A 34 -3.09 17.46 -7.49
CA PRO A 34 -3.53 17.85 -8.81
C PRO A 34 -2.95 17.00 -9.94
N THR A 35 -3.81 16.51 -10.83
CA THR A 35 -3.53 15.57 -11.93
C THR A 35 -3.29 14.10 -11.51
N MET A 36 -3.20 13.79 -10.22
CA MET A 36 -2.86 12.46 -9.70
C MET A 36 -4.00 11.79 -8.92
N ALA A 37 -5.22 12.32 -8.99
CA ALA A 37 -6.39 11.76 -8.31
C ALA A 37 -6.64 10.27 -8.62
N GLY A 38 -6.34 9.84 -9.85
CA GLY A 38 -6.49 8.46 -10.30
C GLY A 38 -5.71 7.45 -9.47
N ALA A 39 -4.50 7.79 -9.00
CA ALA A 39 -3.67 6.92 -8.17
C ALA A 39 -4.36 6.65 -6.81
N LEU A 40 -4.86 7.68 -6.15
CA LEU A 40 -5.58 7.54 -4.88
C LEU A 40 -6.90 6.78 -5.04
N LEU A 41 -7.63 7.01 -6.15
CA LEU A 41 -8.87 6.30 -6.46
C LEU A 41 -8.62 4.80 -6.70
N LEU A 42 -7.56 4.43 -7.41
CA LEU A 42 -7.16 3.03 -7.61
C LEU A 42 -6.84 2.36 -6.28
N ALA A 43 -6.05 3.01 -5.43
CA ALA A 43 -5.74 2.50 -4.09
C ALA A 43 -7.00 2.35 -3.23
N GLY A 44 -7.91 3.33 -3.26
CA GLY A 44 -9.18 3.28 -2.55
C GLY A 44 -10.08 2.13 -3.00
N ARG A 45 -10.24 1.94 -4.30
CA ARG A 45 -11.03 0.82 -4.84
C ARG A 45 -10.40 -0.53 -4.50
N ALA A 46 -9.08 -0.64 -4.58
CA ALA A 46 -8.38 -1.85 -4.18
C ALA A 46 -8.57 -2.15 -2.68
N ALA A 47 -8.53 -1.14 -1.81
CA ALA A 47 -8.82 -1.32 -0.40
C ALA A 47 -10.25 -1.81 -0.15
N LEU A 48 -11.24 -1.22 -0.83
CA LEU A 48 -12.63 -1.63 -0.75
C LEU A 48 -12.82 -3.09 -1.19
N TYR A 49 -12.30 -3.48 -2.36
CA TYR A 49 -12.41 -4.84 -2.88
C TYR A 49 -11.60 -5.87 -2.09
N SER A 50 -10.56 -5.43 -1.38
CA SER A 50 -9.79 -6.28 -0.45
C SER A 50 -10.45 -6.40 0.93
N GLY A 51 -11.61 -5.79 1.13
CA GLY A 51 -12.48 -6.05 2.27
C GLY A 51 -12.35 -5.07 3.44
N ALA A 52 -11.77 -3.88 3.26
CA ALA A 52 -11.83 -2.83 4.29
C ALA A 52 -13.28 -2.52 4.69
N GLY A 53 -13.54 -2.35 5.99
CA GLY A 53 -14.87 -2.03 6.50
C GLY A 53 -15.27 -0.58 6.23
N TYR A 54 -14.29 0.32 6.27
CA TYR A 54 -14.40 1.72 5.87
C TYR A 54 -13.17 2.11 5.03
N THR A 55 -13.42 2.74 3.89
CA THR A 55 -12.37 3.26 3.03
C THR A 55 -12.52 4.77 2.90
N VAL A 56 -11.64 5.50 3.57
CA VAL A 56 -11.61 6.97 3.56
C VAL A 56 -10.44 7.41 2.69
N LEU A 57 -10.72 8.27 1.72
CA LEU A 57 -9.72 8.92 0.88
C LEU A 57 -9.57 10.37 1.32
N LEU A 58 -8.36 10.81 1.54
CA LEU A 58 -8.03 12.20 1.77
C LEU A 58 -7.32 12.72 0.54
N MET A 59 -8.09 13.40 -0.32
CA MET A 59 -7.70 13.89 -1.62
C MET A 59 -7.04 15.26 -1.49
N LEU A 60 -5.79 15.39 -1.95
CA LEU A 60 -5.08 16.67 -1.88
C LEU A 60 -5.58 17.67 -2.93
N ASP A 61 -6.01 17.19 -4.10
CA ASP A 61 -6.68 18.02 -5.08
C ASP A 61 -8.16 18.23 -4.69
N GLU A 62 -8.50 19.42 -4.24
CA GLU A 62 -9.87 19.75 -3.83
C GLU A 62 -10.88 19.56 -4.98
N ALA A 63 -10.53 19.90 -6.20
CA ALA A 63 -11.41 19.75 -7.36
C ALA A 63 -11.77 18.29 -7.61
N SER A 64 -10.81 17.38 -7.45
CA SER A 64 -11.02 15.94 -7.65
C SER A 64 -11.75 15.27 -6.49
N ALA A 65 -11.80 15.87 -5.31
CA ALA A 65 -12.53 15.33 -4.16
C ALA A 65 -14.06 15.28 -4.35
N HIS A 66 -14.57 15.99 -5.34
CA HIS A 66 -16.00 16.02 -5.68
C HIS A 66 -16.39 15.01 -6.76
N VAL A 67 -15.44 14.27 -7.32
CA VAL A 67 -15.66 13.42 -8.50
C VAL A 67 -15.47 11.93 -8.14
N VAL A 68 -16.46 11.33 -7.46
CA VAL A 68 -16.50 9.85 -7.33
C VAL A 68 -17.92 9.31 -7.52
N PRO A 69 -18.59 9.56 -8.64
CA PRO A 69 -19.96 9.07 -8.83
C PRO A 69 -20.04 7.56 -9.04
N GLU A 70 -18.98 6.91 -9.50
CA GLU A 70 -18.98 5.49 -9.88
C GLU A 70 -18.70 4.52 -8.72
N GLN A 71 -18.27 5.02 -7.57
CA GLN A 71 -17.92 4.20 -6.41
C GLN A 71 -18.36 4.89 -5.11
N PRO A 72 -19.69 4.96 -4.84
CA PRO A 72 -20.24 5.71 -3.72
C PRO A 72 -19.84 5.16 -2.34
N GLU A 73 -19.30 3.96 -2.27
CA GLU A 73 -18.80 3.37 -1.03
C GLU A 73 -17.49 4.01 -0.54
N LEU A 74 -16.77 4.74 -1.39
CA LEU A 74 -15.57 5.47 -1.00
C LEU A 74 -15.97 6.79 -0.32
N MET A 75 -15.48 7.01 0.88
CA MET A 75 -15.67 8.27 1.61
C MET A 75 -14.55 9.23 1.23
N VAL A 76 -14.80 10.12 0.28
CA VAL A 76 -13.79 11.06 -0.22
C VAL A 76 -13.90 12.40 0.50
N HIS A 77 -12.80 12.82 1.12
CA HIS A 77 -12.66 14.09 1.79
C HIS A 77 -11.59 14.94 1.08
N ALA A 78 -11.88 16.22 0.84
CA ALA A 78 -10.85 17.16 0.44
C ALA A 78 -9.91 17.43 1.61
N ALA A 79 -8.60 17.34 1.39
CA ALA A 79 -7.59 17.61 2.40
C ALA A 79 -7.68 19.07 2.93
N ALA A 80 -8.09 20.00 2.07
CA ALA A 80 -8.31 21.41 2.42
C ALA A 80 -9.34 21.62 3.57
N ARG A 81 -10.21 20.64 3.83
CA ARG A 81 -11.13 20.67 4.99
C ARG A 81 -10.43 20.50 6.33
N TYR A 82 -9.18 20.09 6.33
CA TYR A 82 -8.39 19.80 7.52
C TYR A 82 -7.12 20.65 7.52
N PRO A 83 -7.20 21.90 8.05
CA PRO A 83 -6.03 22.78 8.12
C PRO A 83 -4.86 22.20 8.92
N ASP A 84 -5.19 21.36 9.91
CA ASP A 84 -4.22 20.59 10.71
C ASP A 84 -4.32 19.09 10.38
N PRO A 85 -3.32 18.52 9.69
CA PRO A 85 -3.28 17.09 9.38
C PRO A 85 -3.32 16.18 10.60
N ALA A 86 -2.72 16.56 11.73
CA ALA A 86 -2.73 15.74 12.93
C ALA A 86 -4.15 15.64 13.53
N GLN A 87 -4.90 16.75 13.56
CA GLN A 87 -6.30 16.75 13.99
C GLN A 87 -7.20 15.94 13.04
N ALA A 88 -6.89 15.93 11.74
CA ALA A 88 -7.60 15.08 10.77
C ALA A 88 -7.46 13.59 11.12
N LEU A 89 -6.25 13.13 11.43
CA LEU A 89 -5.97 11.75 11.83
C LEU A 89 -6.73 11.38 13.12
N VAL A 90 -6.76 12.27 14.10
CA VAL A 90 -7.53 12.07 15.34
C VAL A 90 -9.04 11.99 15.05
N SER A 91 -9.58 12.88 14.21
CA SER A 91 -11.03 12.95 13.95
C SER A 91 -11.53 11.80 13.08
N ILE A 92 -10.73 11.37 12.10
CA ILE A 92 -11.04 10.21 11.22
C ILE A 92 -10.85 8.91 11.99
N ALA A 93 -9.88 8.85 12.90
CA ALA A 93 -9.54 7.68 13.71
C ALA A 93 -9.37 6.40 12.86
N PRO A 94 -8.41 6.36 11.94
CA PRO A 94 -8.14 5.18 11.12
C PRO A 94 -7.46 4.07 11.93
N ASP A 95 -7.60 2.82 11.50
CA ASP A 95 -6.82 1.68 12.00
C ASP A 95 -5.47 1.57 11.26
N VAL A 96 -5.44 2.00 10.00
CA VAL A 96 -4.24 2.02 9.14
C VAL A 96 -4.27 3.27 8.28
N VAL A 97 -3.12 3.92 8.14
CA VAL A 97 -2.90 5.00 7.17
C VAL A 97 -2.02 4.48 6.03
N ALA A 98 -2.48 4.65 4.80
CA ALA A 98 -1.68 4.47 3.59
C ALA A 98 -1.44 5.84 2.96
N ILE A 99 -0.19 6.17 2.66
CA ILE A 99 0.19 7.49 2.14
C ILE A 99 1.18 7.35 0.99
N GLY A 100 0.96 8.15 -0.07
CA GLY A 100 1.90 8.23 -1.17
C GLY A 100 1.31 8.16 -2.57
N PRO A 101 0.26 7.38 -2.87
CA PRO A 101 -0.34 7.32 -4.20
C PRO A 101 -0.74 8.71 -4.72
N GLY A 102 0.07 9.27 -5.64
CA GLY A 102 -0.13 10.61 -6.16
C GLY A 102 -0.11 11.71 -5.10
N LEU A 103 0.72 11.60 -4.09
CA LEU A 103 0.79 12.57 -2.98
C LEU A 103 1.38 13.91 -3.41
N GLY A 104 2.28 13.90 -4.40
CA GLY A 104 3.10 15.05 -4.75
C GLY A 104 4.32 15.19 -3.82
N LEU A 105 5.12 16.23 -4.09
CA LEU A 105 6.40 16.44 -3.40
C LEU A 105 6.50 17.85 -2.78
N ASP A 106 5.39 18.60 -2.77
CA ASP A 106 5.35 19.96 -2.25
C ASP A 106 5.24 19.99 -0.71
N GLU A 107 5.20 21.20 -0.14
CA GLU A 107 5.08 21.40 1.32
C GLU A 107 3.78 20.82 1.90
N VAL A 108 2.71 20.74 1.11
CA VAL A 108 1.46 20.15 1.57
C VAL A 108 1.64 18.64 1.73
N ALA A 109 2.25 17.99 0.73
CA ALA A 109 2.60 16.58 0.78
C ALA A 109 3.51 16.25 1.99
N GLN A 110 4.54 17.07 2.22
CA GLN A 110 5.44 16.93 3.36
C GLN A 110 4.71 17.00 4.70
N ARG A 111 3.85 18.00 4.90
CA ARG A 111 3.06 18.15 6.15
C ARG A 111 2.16 16.96 6.42
N TRP A 112 1.53 16.38 5.38
CA TRP A 112 0.72 15.17 5.54
C TRP A 112 1.56 13.95 5.89
N LEU A 113 2.76 13.82 5.31
CA LEU A 113 3.68 12.73 5.66
C LEU A 113 4.22 12.90 7.09
N GLU A 114 4.60 14.11 7.50
CA GLU A 114 5.01 14.42 8.88
C GLU A 114 3.93 14.02 9.89
N ALA A 115 2.69 14.41 9.63
CA ALA A 115 1.57 14.06 10.50
C ALA A 115 1.32 12.53 10.55
N ALA A 116 1.45 11.83 9.41
CA ALA A 116 1.33 10.38 9.36
C ALA A 116 2.46 9.69 10.15
N LEU A 117 3.70 10.19 10.07
CA LEU A 117 4.84 9.68 10.81
C LEU A 117 4.77 9.96 12.32
N ALA A 118 4.07 11.02 12.72
CA ALA A 118 3.82 11.36 14.13
C ALA A 118 2.62 10.62 14.74
N TRP A 119 1.78 9.98 13.91
CA TRP A 119 0.58 9.28 14.34
C TRP A 119 0.92 7.87 14.83
N ASP A 120 0.39 7.46 16.00
CA ASP A 120 0.66 6.16 16.62
C ASP A 120 -0.23 5.05 16.04
N GLY A 121 0.05 4.62 14.79
CA GLY A 121 -0.67 3.53 14.15
C GLY A 121 0.12 2.91 13.00
N ARG A 122 -0.42 1.86 12.38
CA ARG A 122 0.26 1.15 11.27
C ARG A 122 0.29 1.99 10.01
N LEU A 123 1.43 2.05 9.35
CA LEU A 123 1.64 2.81 8.13
C LEU A 123 1.90 1.89 6.93
N VAL A 124 1.37 2.30 5.77
CA VAL A 124 1.76 1.80 4.45
C VAL A 124 2.25 3.00 3.64
N ILE A 125 3.49 2.97 3.18
CA ILE A 125 4.17 4.10 2.54
C ILE A 125 4.60 3.69 1.13
N ASP A 126 4.15 4.43 0.11
CA ASP A 126 4.43 4.12 -1.30
C ASP A 126 4.74 5.39 -2.11
N ALA A 127 5.20 5.23 -3.30
CA ALA A 127 5.29 6.25 -4.34
C ALA A 127 5.95 7.57 -3.88
N ASP A 128 5.22 8.69 -3.96
CA ASP A 128 5.76 10.02 -3.65
C ASP A 128 6.23 10.14 -2.20
N ALA A 129 5.56 9.47 -1.27
CA ALA A 129 6.00 9.45 0.14
C ALA A 129 7.37 8.78 0.31
N LEU A 130 7.69 7.74 -0.46
CA LEU A 130 9.04 7.13 -0.48
C LEU A 130 10.08 8.10 -1.07
N THR A 131 9.69 8.90 -2.06
CA THR A 131 10.56 9.94 -2.62
C THR A 131 10.84 11.04 -1.59
N LEU A 132 9.83 11.48 -0.84
CA LEU A 132 10.00 12.44 0.27
C LEU A 132 10.92 11.89 1.36
N LEU A 133 10.76 10.63 1.79
CA LEU A 133 11.66 9.98 2.73
C LEU A 133 13.12 9.97 2.24
N ALA A 134 13.32 9.71 0.95
CA ALA A 134 14.67 9.67 0.36
C ALA A 134 15.34 11.04 0.27
N THR A 135 14.56 12.13 0.16
CA THR A 135 15.06 13.49 -0.05
C THR A 135 15.11 14.34 1.21
N HIS A 136 14.43 13.91 2.29
CA HIS A 136 14.33 14.65 3.54
C HIS A 136 14.77 13.76 4.72
N PRO A 137 16.03 13.83 5.16
CA PRO A 137 16.57 12.95 6.20
C PRO A 137 15.76 12.94 7.51
N HIS A 138 15.20 14.09 7.91
CA HIS A 138 14.39 14.19 9.12
C HIS A 138 13.10 13.34 9.06
N LEU A 139 12.52 13.15 7.88
CA LEU A 139 11.34 12.28 7.68
C LEU A 139 11.73 10.80 7.82
N LEU A 140 12.90 10.44 7.30
CA LEU A 140 13.42 9.07 7.45
C LEU A 140 13.77 8.78 8.93
N ASP A 141 14.32 9.74 9.64
CA ASP A 141 14.59 9.59 11.06
C ASP A 141 13.31 9.49 11.89
N ALA A 142 12.27 10.27 11.54
CA ALA A 142 10.94 10.13 12.14
C ALA A 142 10.32 8.74 11.87
N LEU A 143 10.47 8.21 10.65
CA LEU A 143 10.03 6.86 10.32
C LEU A 143 10.72 5.79 11.18
N ARG A 144 12.04 5.88 11.36
CA ARG A 144 12.81 4.94 12.18
C ARG A 144 12.41 4.97 13.66
N GLN A 145 11.91 6.11 14.12
CA GLN A 145 11.45 6.30 15.51
C GLN A 145 9.95 6.00 15.66
N HIS A 146 9.27 5.63 14.57
CA HIS A 146 7.84 5.38 14.58
C HIS A 146 7.52 4.18 15.49
N PRO A 147 6.56 4.32 16.44
CA PRO A 147 6.33 3.31 17.48
C PRO A 147 5.68 2.02 16.96
N GLN A 148 5.00 2.08 15.81
CA GLN A 148 4.30 0.95 15.23
C GLN A 148 4.99 0.45 13.95
N PRO A 149 4.80 -0.80 13.55
CA PRO A 149 5.35 -1.30 12.29
C PRO A 149 4.86 -0.52 11.08
N ALA A 150 5.75 -0.20 10.16
CA ALA A 150 5.44 0.37 8.86
C ALA A 150 5.82 -0.58 7.72
N ALA A 151 5.10 -0.52 6.62
CA ALA A 151 5.38 -1.27 5.39
C ALA A 151 5.65 -0.29 4.24
N LEU A 152 6.80 -0.44 3.60
CA LEU A 152 7.24 0.33 2.44
C LEU A 152 7.16 -0.53 1.18
N THR A 153 6.70 0.05 0.07
CA THR A 153 6.50 -0.69 -1.19
C THR A 153 7.30 -0.11 -2.36
N PRO A 154 8.65 0.07 -2.24
CA PRO A 154 9.43 0.69 -3.29
C PRO A 154 9.51 -0.16 -4.55
N HIS A 155 9.35 0.47 -5.73
CA HIS A 155 9.87 -0.08 -6.98
C HIS A 155 11.40 0.16 -7.07
N PRO A 156 12.15 -0.48 -7.99
CA PRO A 156 13.61 -0.37 -8.01
C PRO A 156 14.16 1.05 -8.08
N GLY A 157 13.45 1.98 -8.74
CA GLY A 157 13.86 3.39 -8.82
C GLY A 157 13.70 4.14 -7.49
N GLU A 158 12.63 3.86 -6.72
CA GLU A 158 12.40 4.39 -5.37
C GLU A 158 13.42 3.79 -4.38
N ALA A 159 13.67 2.49 -4.48
CA ALA A 159 14.70 1.80 -3.71
C ALA A 159 16.08 2.40 -3.93
N ALA A 160 16.40 2.72 -5.18
CA ALA A 160 17.68 3.35 -5.53
C ALA A 160 17.82 4.75 -4.89
N ARG A 161 16.74 5.56 -4.85
CA ARG A 161 16.77 6.86 -4.16
C ARG A 161 16.94 6.69 -2.66
N LEU A 162 16.19 5.79 -2.01
CA LEU A 162 16.28 5.52 -0.58
C LEU A 162 17.70 5.09 -0.17
N LEU A 163 18.37 4.28 -0.97
CA LEU A 163 19.72 3.78 -0.70
C LEU A 163 20.84 4.67 -1.28
N ASN A 164 20.47 5.81 -1.89
CA ASN A 164 21.43 6.70 -2.59
C ASN A 164 22.32 5.93 -3.58
N THR A 165 21.73 5.10 -4.42
CA THR A 165 22.39 4.27 -5.41
C THR A 165 21.68 4.31 -6.78
N THR A 166 22.02 3.43 -7.71
CA THR A 166 21.41 3.39 -9.04
C THR A 166 20.38 2.26 -9.16
N ASN A 167 19.41 2.43 -10.07
CA ASN A 167 18.48 1.35 -10.40
C ASN A 167 19.19 0.09 -10.87
N HIS A 168 20.28 0.25 -11.64
CA HIS A 168 21.12 -0.86 -12.09
C HIS A 168 21.71 -1.66 -10.92
N ALA A 169 22.23 -0.99 -9.89
CA ALA A 169 22.76 -1.64 -8.69
C ALA A 169 21.67 -2.43 -7.93
N ILE A 170 20.46 -1.84 -7.79
CA ILE A 170 19.32 -2.54 -7.18
C ILE A 170 18.97 -3.81 -7.96
N GLN A 171 18.93 -3.74 -9.29
CA GLN A 171 18.56 -4.87 -10.13
C GLN A 171 19.66 -5.95 -10.22
N ALA A 172 20.92 -5.58 -10.06
CA ALA A 172 22.06 -6.51 -10.10
C ALA A 172 22.02 -7.51 -8.91
N ASP A 173 21.61 -7.05 -7.72
CA ASP A 173 21.41 -7.93 -6.55
C ASP A 173 20.21 -7.44 -5.72
N ARG A 174 19.03 -7.89 -6.12
CA ARG A 174 17.77 -7.52 -5.48
C ARG A 174 17.67 -8.05 -4.04
N ALA A 175 18.32 -9.17 -3.74
CA ALA A 175 18.32 -9.76 -2.40
C ALA A 175 19.13 -8.89 -1.44
N GLN A 176 20.31 -8.47 -1.82
CA GLN A 176 21.15 -7.54 -1.06
C GLN A 176 20.47 -6.18 -0.92
N ALA A 177 19.84 -5.67 -2.01
CA ALA A 177 19.10 -4.42 -1.99
C ALA A 177 17.93 -4.46 -0.99
N LEU A 178 17.16 -5.55 -0.94
CA LEU A 178 16.10 -5.74 0.05
C LEU A 178 16.66 -5.69 1.48
N GLN A 179 17.73 -6.41 1.76
CA GLN A 179 18.35 -6.42 3.10
C GLN A 179 18.85 -5.02 3.49
N ALA A 180 19.47 -4.31 2.54
CA ALA A 180 19.95 -2.94 2.76
C ALA A 180 18.77 -1.99 3.05
N LEU A 181 17.64 -2.10 2.31
CA LEU A 181 16.43 -1.30 2.56
C LEU A 181 15.86 -1.58 3.96
N VAL A 182 15.72 -2.86 4.34
CA VAL A 182 15.23 -3.24 5.67
C VAL A 182 16.14 -2.67 6.76
N ALA A 183 17.47 -2.81 6.63
CA ALA A 183 18.41 -2.27 7.59
C ALA A 183 18.41 -0.74 7.64
N HIS A 184 18.19 -0.08 6.49
CA HIS A 184 18.18 1.37 6.37
C HIS A 184 16.93 2.02 6.97
N THR A 185 15.78 1.36 6.86
CA THR A 185 14.48 1.94 7.25
C THR A 185 13.92 1.36 8.56
N ASP A 186 14.41 0.21 9.00
CA ASP A 186 13.86 -0.60 10.10
C ASP A 186 12.38 -1.00 9.89
N CYS A 187 11.96 -1.13 8.63
CA CYS A 187 10.57 -1.38 8.24
C CYS A 187 10.42 -2.71 7.51
N ILE A 188 9.15 -3.12 7.32
CA ILE A 188 8.78 -4.13 6.34
C ILE A 188 8.94 -3.51 4.95
N VAL A 189 9.62 -4.20 4.04
CA VAL A 189 9.87 -3.71 2.69
C VAL A 189 9.37 -4.70 1.65
N VAL A 190 8.60 -4.21 0.69
CA VAL A 190 8.25 -4.90 -0.55
C VAL A 190 9.06 -4.29 -1.69
N LEU A 191 10.14 -4.93 -2.11
CA LEU A 191 10.87 -4.51 -3.31
C LEU A 191 10.13 -5.02 -4.54
N LYS A 192 9.33 -4.12 -5.15
CA LYS A 192 8.48 -4.42 -6.32
C LYS A 192 9.30 -4.81 -7.56
N GLY A 193 8.71 -5.58 -8.46
CA GLY A 193 9.28 -6.00 -9.75
C GLY A 193 8.99 -7.46 -10.05
N GLN A 194 9.60 -8.00 -11.12
CA GLN A 194 9.51 -9.44 -11.39
C GLN A 194 10.02 -10.21 -10.15
N HIS A 195 9.21 -11.15 -9.66
CA HIS A 195 9.46 -11.84 -8.40
C HIS A 195 9.65 -10.84 -7.24
N SER A 196 8.61 -10.11 -6.90
CA SER A 196 8.63 -9.16 -5.77
C SER A 196 9.16 -9.82 -4.50
N LEU A 197 10.04 -9.10 -3.79
CA LEU A 197 10.68 -9.57 -2.57
C LEU A 197 10.04 -8.90 -1.36
N VAL A 198 9.83 -9.66 -0.28
CA VAL A 198 9.32 -9.13 0.99
C VAL A 198 10.32 -9.44 2.10
N GLY A 199 10.74 -8.42 2.84
CA GLY A 199 11.64 -8.54 4.00
C GLY A 199 11.19 -7.67 5.15
N ALA A 200 11.64 -8.01 6.35
CA ALA A 200 11.42 -7.22 7.57
C ALA A 200 12.52 -7.52 8.59
N PRO A 201 12.73 -6.64 9.59
CA PRO A 201 13.66 -6.90 10.67
C PRO A 201 13.37 -8.24 11.36
N GLY A 202 14.37 -9.10 11.49
CA GLY A 202 14.24 -10.40 12.15
C GLY A 202 13.41 -11.46 11.40
N GLN A 203 12.97 -11.18 10.16
CA GLN A 203 12.22 -12.13 9.33
C GLN A 203 13.09 -12.68 8.19
N GLU A 204 12.87 -13.96 7.85
CA GLU A 204 13.48 -14.53 6.65
C GLU A 204 12.87 -13.89 5.39
N PRO A 205 13.69 -13.34 4.46
CA PRO A 205 13.20 -12.75 3.23
C PRO A 205 12.43 -13.76 2.37
N GLN A 206 11.30 -13.31 1.80
CA GLN A 206 10.41 -14.13 0.97
C GLN A 206 10.37 -13.61 -0.47
N VAL A 207 10.17 -14.50 -1.43
CA VAL A 207 10.04 -14.19 -2.86
C VAL A 207 8.68 -14.63 -3.38
N CYS A 208 7.96 -13.70 -4.02
CA CYS A 208 6.70 -13.98 -4.71
C CYS A 208 7.00 -14.53 -6.10
N GLY A 209 6.67 -15.80 -6.34
CA GLY A 209 6.88 -16.44 -7.63
C GLY A 209 5.75 -16.21 -8.64
N GLN A 210 4.64 -15.58 -8.24
CA GLN A 210 3.51 -15.22 -9.08
C GLN A 210 3.71 -13.84 -9.72
N GLY A 211 2.84 -13.53 -10.69
CA GLY A 211 2.83 -12.29 -11.44
C GLY A 211 3.33 -12.47 -12.87
N ASN A 212 2.90 -11.59 -13.77
CA ASN A 212 3.19 -11.66 -15.19
C ASN A 212 3.50 -10.27 -15.77
N PRO A 213 4.06 -10.18 -17.00
CA PRO A 213 4.43 -8.90 -17.61
C PRO A 213 3.27 -7.91 -17.82
N GLY A 214 2.01 -8.37 -17.84
CA GLY A 214 0.82 -7.51 -17.92
C GLY A 214 0.68 -6.54 -16.73
N MET A 215 1.35 -6.84 -15.62
CA MET A 215 1.39 -5.97 -14.45
C MET A 215 2.31 -4.73 -14.62
N ALA A 216 3.06 -4.64 -15.70
CA ALA A 216 3.94 -3.50 -15.98
C ALA A 216 3.16 -2.31 -16.57
N VAL A 217 2.20 -1.79 -15.81
CA VAL A 217 1.32 -0.67 -16.17
C VAL A 217 1.16 0.29 -15.00
N GLY A 218 0.96 1.59 -15.29
CA GLY A 218 0.69 2.61 -14.25
C GLY A 218 -0.53 2.27 -13.41
N GLY A 219 -0.48 2.52 -12.10
CA GLY A 219 -1.58 2.23 -11.17
C GLY A 219 -1.53 0.85 -10.50
N MET A 220 -0.69 -0.07 -10.98
CA MET A 220 -0.57 -1.41 -10.41
C MET A 220 0.01 -1.38 -8.98
N GLY A 221 0.94 -0.45 -8.71
CA GLY A 221 1.46 -0.18 -7.36
C GLY A 221 0.39 0.36 -6.42
N ASP A 222 -0.46 1.27 -6.92
CA ASP A 222 -1.55 1.87 -6.13
C ASP A 222 -2.55 0.81 -5.68
N VAL A 223 -2.85 -0.17 -6.56
CA VAL A 223 -3.70 -1.33 -6.23
C VAL A 223 -3.07 -2.16 -5.11
N LEU A 224 -1.76 -2.43 -5.17
CA LEU A 224 -1.06 -3.15 -4.10
C LEU A 224 -1.12 -2.38 -2.78
N THR A 225 -0.91 -1.06 -2.81
CA THR A 225 -0.97 -0.20 -1.62
C THR A 225 -2.34 -0.24 -0.96
N GLY A 226 -3.42 -0.12 -1.74
CA GLY A 226 -4.79 -0.23 -1.22
C GLY A 226 -5.12 -1.61 -0.66
N CYS A 227 -4.73 -2.66 -1.37
CA CYS A 227 -4.88 -4.05 -0.91
C CYS A 227 -4.16 -4.29 0.42
N LEU A 228 -2.89 -3.89 0.51
CA LEU A 228 -2.10 -4.03 1.72
C LEU A 228 -2.71 -3.26 2.90
N ALA A 229 -3.14 -2.03 2.70
CA ALA A 229 -3.77 -1.21 3.74
C ALA A 229 -5.04 -1.90 4.29
N ALA A 230 -5.89 -2.45 3.42
CA ALA A 230 -7.10 -3.17 3.80
C ALA A 230 -6.80 -4.45 4.59
N LEU A 231 -5.83 -5.25 4.14
CA LEU A 231 -5.44 -6.48 4.83
C LEU A 231 -4.74 -6.19 6.17
N ALA A 232 -3.97 -5.10 6.24
CA ALA A 232 -3.35 -4.64 7.48
C ALA A 232 -4.39 -4.19 8.52
N ALA A 233 -5.46 -3.48 8.08
CA ALA A 233 -6.54 -3.03 8.95
C ALA A 233 -7.38 -4.21 9.48
N GLN A 234 -7.77 -5.13 8.60
CA GLN A 234 -8.44 -6.38 9.00
C GLN A 234 -7.56 -7.22 9.93
N GLY A 235 -6.25 -7.26 9.67
CA GLY A 235 -5.27 -8.01 10.47
C GLY A 235 -5.26 -7.62 11.94
N LEU A 236 -5.54 -6.36 12.27
CA LEU A 236 -5.66 -5.91 13.68
C LEU A 236 -6.77 -6.66 14.44
N ARG A 237 -7.84 -7.05 13.75
CA ARG A 237 -9.00 -7.76 14.33
C ARG A 237 -8.89 -9.28 14.19
N HIS A 238 -8.13 -9.74 13.19
CA HIS A 238 -8.02 -11.15 12.82
C HIS A 238 -6.64 -11.75 13.10
N HIS A 239 -5.86 -11.13 14.00
CA HIS A 239 -4.55 -11.59 14.46
C HIS A 239 -3.53 -11.83 13.34
N LEU A 240 -3.52 -10.97 12.31
CA LEU A 240 -2.43 -10.90 11.34
C LEU A 240 -1.44 -9.81 11.76
N THR A 241 -0.17 -10.15 11.76
CA THR A 241 0.89 -9.14 11.85
C THR A 241 0.90 -8.31 10.57
N LEU A 242 1.50 -7.11 10.61
CA LEU A 242 1.65 -6.30 9.39
C LEU A 242 2.50 -7.03 8.34
N PHE A 243 3.51 -7.81 8.76
CA PHE A 243 4.32 -8.63 7.85
C PHE A 243 3.49 -9.72 7.15
N GLU A 244 2.64 -10.45 7.88
CA GLU A 244 1.73 -11.45 7.30
C GLU A 244 0.73 -10.80 6.34
N ALA A 245 0.14 -9.65 6.70
CA ALA A 245 -0.75 -8.89 5.83
C ALA A 245 -0.03 -8.42 4.55
N THR A 246 1.23 -7.97 4.68
CA THR A 246 2.07 -7.58 3.52
C THR A 246 2.33 -8.77 2.60
N CYS A 247 2.72 -9.92 3.15
CA CYS A 247 2.95 -11.13 2.37
C CYS A 247 1.67 -11.58 1.64
N LEU A 248 0.52 -11.55 2.33
CA LEU A 248 -0.77 -11.90 1.72
C LEU A 248 -1.15 -10.93 0.61
N ALA A 249 -0.98 -9.61 0.81
CA ALA A 249 -1.27 -8.61 -0.21
C ALA A 249 -0.43 -8.81 -1.47
N VAL A 250 0.87 -8.99 -1.33
CA VAL A 250 1.80 -9.21 -2.45
C VAL A 250 1.41 -10.47 -3.24
N GLN A 251 1.10 -11.57 -2.53
CA GLN A 251 0.76 -12.82 -3.20
C GLN A 251 -0.62 -12.75 -3.85
N ALA A 252 -1.63 -12.18 -3.18
CA ALA A 252 -2.98 -12.06 -3.74
C ALA A 252 -3.00 -11.16 -4.98
N HIS A 253 -2.27 -10.04 -4.95
CA HIS A 253 -2.12 -9.12 -6.06
C HIS A 253 -1.49 -9.79 -7.29
N ALA A 254 -0.38 -10.49 -7.11
CA ALA A 254 0.32 -11.18 -8.19
C ALA A 254 -0.52 -12.34 -8.77
N LEU A 255 -1.13 -13.17 -7.90
CA LEU A 255 -1.97 -14.28 -8.34
C LEU A 255 -3.24 -13.82 -9.04
N ALA A 256 -3.83 -12.69 -8.63
CA ALA A 256 -4.99 -12.10 -9.32
C ALA A 256 -4.66 -11.80 -10.78
N ALA A 257 -3.51 -11.19 -11.04
CA ALA A 257 -3.05 -10.92 -12.40
C ALA A 257 -2.83 -12.21 -13.21
N ASP A 258 -2.25 -13.26 -12.60
CA ASP A 258 -2.03 -14.54 -13.28
C ASP A 258 -3.35 -15.24 -13.60
N ARG A 259 -4.34 -15.21 -12.70
CA ARG A 259 -5.69 -15.76 -12.96
C ARG A 259 -6.38 -15.07 -14.12
N LEU A 260 -6.26 -13.74 -14.22
CA LEU A 260 -6.84 -12.98 -15.35
C LEU A 260 -6.21 -13.38 -16.67
N VAL A 261 -4.89 -13.49 -16.73
CA VAL A 261 -4.20 -13.94 -17.95
C VAL A 261 -4.59 -15.38 -18.32
N ALA A 262 -4.72 -16.27 -17.35
CA ALA A 262 -5.22 -17.62 -17.58
C ALA A 262 -6.67 -17.68 -18.11
N GLN A 263 -7.48 -16.62 -17.84
CA GLN A 263 -8.83 -16.44 -18.35
C GLN A 263 -8.87 -15.71 -19.71
N GLY A 264 -7.71 -15.37 -20.28
CA GLY A 264 -7.62 -14.65 -21.56
C GLY A 264 -7.70 -13.13 -21.44
N VAL A 265 -7.61 -12.58 -20.23
CA VAL A 265 -7.56 -11.14 -19.97
C VAL A 265 -6.09 -10.70 -19.84
N GLY A 266 -5.52 -10.17 -20.90
CA GLY A 266 -4.12 -9.77 -20.95
C GLY A 266 -3.20 -10.86 -21.56
N PRO A 267 -1.86 -10.79 -21.38
CA PRO A 267 -1.17 -9.76 -20.58
C PRO A 267 -1.20 -8.34 -21.19
N VAL A 268 -1.37 -8.21 -22.50
CA VAL A 268 -1.51 -6.90 -23.15
C VAL A 268 -2.90 -6.34 -22.85
N GLY A 269 -2.95 -5.12 -22.26
CA GLY A 269 -4.19 -4.46 -21.90
C GLY A 269 -4.78 -4.86 -20.53
N LEU A 270 -4.06 -5.67 -19.73
CA LEU A 270 -4.44 -5.92 -18.35
C LEU A 270 -4.48 -4.61 -17.56
N THR A 271 -5.61 -4.31 -16.93
CA THR A 271 -5.78 -3.06 -16.18
C THR A 271 -5.65 -3.25 -14.67
N PRO A 272 -5.17 -2.24 -13.92
CA PRO A 272 -5.11 -2.29 -12.46
C PRO A 272 -6.48 -2.56 -11.82
N MET A 273 -7.56 -2.04 -12.39
CA MET A 273 -8.91 -2.24 -11.85
C MET A 273 -9.40 -3.68 -11.98
N GLU A 274 -9.09 -4.36 -13.08
CA GLU A 274 -9.41 -5.79 -13.22
C GLU A 274 -8.67 -6.61 -12.16
N VAL A 275 -7.39 -6.30 -11.91
CA VAL A 275 -6.62 -6.94 -10.84
C VAL A 275 -7.20 -6.66 -9.47
N ALA A 276 -7.61 -5.41 -9.17
CA ALA A 276 -8.26 -5.07 -7.90
C ALA A 276 -9.55 -5.89 -7.66
N VAL A 277 -10.37 -6.05 -8.69
CA VAL A 277 -11.60 -6.88 -8.63
C VAL A 277 -11.27 -8.36 -8.42
N GLU A 278 -10.25 -8.88 -9.10
CA GLU A 278 -9.86 -10.29 -9.01
C GLU A 278 -9.19 -10.63 -7.67
N ILE A 279 -8.49 -9.67 -7.02
CA ILE A 279 -7.96 -9.85 -5.65
C ILE A 279 -9.05 -10.33 -4.71
N ARG A 280 -10.26 -9.77 -4.79
CA ARG A 280 -11.41 -10.20 -3.98
C ARG A 280 -11.69 -11.70 -4.12
N ARG A 281 -11.62 -12.24 -5.35
CA ARG A 281 -11.84 -13.68 -5.60
C ARG A 281 -10.69 -14.53 -5.08
N VAL A 282 -9.45 -14.03 -5.19
CA VAL A 282 -8.27 -14.72 -4.65
C VAL A 282 -8.34 -14.84 -3.13
N ILE A 283 -8.73 -13.78 -2.42
CA ILE A 283 -8.81 -13.79 -0.95
C ILE A 283 -9.91 -14.72 -0.45
N ASN A 284 -10.98 -14.91 -1.22
CA ASN A 284 -12.13 -15.75 -0.85
C ASN A 284 -12.09 -17.16 -1.45
N SER A 285 -10.97 -17.60 -2.05
CA SER A 285 -10.84 -18.93 -2.69
C SER A 285 -10.29 -20.02 -1.77
#